data_cffb1c7338634f81aac4e2ccc88577a8
#
_entry.id   cffb1c7338634f81aac4e2ccc88577a8
#
_cell.length_a   1.000
_cell.length_b   1.000
_cell.length_c   1.000
_cell.angle_alpha   90.00
_cell.angle_beta   90.00
_cell.angle_gamma   90.00
#
_symmetry.space_group_name_H-M   'P 1'
#
loop_
_entity.id
_entity.type
_entity.pdbx_description
1 polymer ?
#
loop_
_entity_poly.entity_id
_entity_poly.type
_entity_poly.pdbx_seq_one_letter_code
_entity_poly.pdbx_strand_id
1 'polypeptide(L)'
;MTVGRTWAVVLTGLHGDLIEVEADLSSQTPAFVIIGLADKAIGEAHQRVHNACANSELPLPRRKLTVNLSPASLPKQGSALDVAIAIAALATEHALDRDSLAQTAHIGELGLDGRLRPVPGVLPAVAAAARMGIRKAVVPFANREEAALVEGVEVL
;
A
#
# COMPACT_ATOMS: atom_id res chain seq x y z
N MET A 1 -7.22 -15.11 -13.61
CA MET A 1 -7.32 -14.73 -12.19
C MET A 1 -6.77 -13.31 -12.00
N THR A 2 -7.59 -12.44 -11.44
CA THR A 2 -7.30 -11.00 -11.36
C THR A 2 -6.95 -10.61 -9.92
N VAL A 3 -5.77 -11.07 -9.49
CA VAL A 3 -5.26 -10.79 -8.15
C VAL A 3 -3.98 -9.97 -8.24
N GLY A 4 -3.92 -8.87 -7.47
CA GLY A 4 -2.72 -8.06 -7.33
C GLY A 4 -2.19 -8.18 -5.90
N ARG A 5 -0.86 -8.24 -5.73
CA ARG A 5 -0.22 -8.34 -4.42
C ARG A 5 0.98 -7.43 -4.31
N THR A 6 1.14 -6.84 -3.14
CA THR A 6 2.36 -6.11 -2.79
C THR A 6 2.49 -6.07 -1.27
N TRP A 7 3.48 -5.33 -0.78
CA TRP A 7 3.78 -5.25 0.65
C TRP A 7 3.61 -3.85 1.18
N ALA A 8 3.25 -3.76 2.45
CA ALA A 8 3.26 -2.54 3.25
C ALA A 8 3.91 -2.84 4.59
N VAL A 9 4.08 -1.83 5.42
CA VAL A 9 4.63 -1.97 6.77
C VAL A 9 3.74 -1.24 7.75
N VAL A 10 3.46 -1.88 8.88
CA VAL A 10 2.77 -1.26 10.02
C VAL A 10 3.77 -1.12 11.15
N LEU A 11 3.79 0.05 11.78
CA LEU A 11 4.65 0.31 12.93
C LEU A 11 3.86 0.28 14.23
N THR A 12 4.43 -0.37 15.24
CA THR A 12 4.03 -0.26 16.63
C THR A 12 5.22 0.31 17.37
N GLY A 13 5.19 1.62 17.65
CA GLY A 13 6.40 2.33 18.07
C GLY A 13 7.44 2.31 16.95
N LEU A 14 8.61 1.74 17.22
CA LEU A 14 9.67 1.56 16.22
C LEU A 14 9.70 0.14 15.65
N HIS A 15 8.81 -0.75 16.13
CA HIS A 15 8.72 -2.11 15.62
C HIS A 15 7.86 -2.16 14.38
N GLY A 16 8.39 -2.70 13.28
CA GLY A 16 7.68 -2.82 12.01
C GLY A 16 7.32 -4.26 11.69
N ASP A 17 6.10 -4.44 11.20
CA ASP A 17 5.62 -5.73 10.68
C ASP A 17 5.26 -5.58 9.22
N LEU A 18 5.65 -6.56 8.40
CA LEU A 18 5.22 -6.62 7.01
C LEU A 18 3.75 -7.00 6.92
N ILE A 19 3.04 -6.27 6.08
CA ILE A 19 1.65 -6.53 5.76
C ILE A 19 1.57 -6.94 4.30
N GLU A 20 1.00 -8.11 4.04
CA GLU A 20 0.67 -8.48 2.67
C GLU A 20 -0.62 -7.79 2.27
N VAL A 21 -0.57 -7.09 1.15
CA VAL A 21 -1.73 -6.41 0.59
C VAL A 21 -2.10 -7.13 -0.70
N GLU A 22 -3.25 -7.79 -0.69
CA GLU A 22 -3.73 -8.49 -1.89
C GLU A 22 -5.10 -7.96 -2.28
N ALA A 23 -5.29 -7.78 -3.57
CA ALA A 23 -6.54 -7.30 -4.13
C ALA A 23 -7.09 -8.33 -5.10
N ASP A 24 -8.39 -8.54 -5.02
CA ASP A 24 -9.12 -9.43 -5.90
C ASP A 24 -10.20 -8.65 -6.65
N LEU A 25 -10.27 -8.87 -7.95
CA LEU A 25 -11.28 -8.26 -8.81
C LEU A 25 -12.24 -9.33 -9.30
N SER A 26 -13.51 -9.19 -8.97
CA SER A 26 -14.55 -10.11 -9.41
C SER A 26 -15.61 -9.40 -10.27
N SER A 27 -16.40 -10.17 -11.02
CA SER A 27 -17.43 -9.63 -11.89
C SER A 27 -18.76 -9.34 -11.18
N GLN A 28 -18.78 -9.40 -9.86
CA GLN A 28 -19.98 -9.10 -9.06
C GLN A 28 -20.32 -7.60 -9.10
N THR A 29 -21.45 -7.25 -8.48
CA THR A 29 -21.90 -5.86 -8.38
C THR A 29 -20.75 -4.95 -7.90
N PRO A 30 -20.52 -3.82 -8.58
CA PRO A 30 -19.41 -2.93 -8.23
C PRO A 30 -19.42 -2.51 -6.76
N ALA A 31 -18.25 -2.67 -6.11
CA ALA A 31 -18.03 -2.27 -4.74
C ALA A 31 -16.52 -2.19 -4.50
N PHE A 32 -16.12 -1.41 -3.52
CA PHE A 32 -14.73 -1.37 -3.06
C PHE A 32 -14.73 -1.74 -1.58
N VAL A 33 -14.18 -2.90 -1.26
CA VAL A 33 -14.17 -3.48 0.09
C VAL A 33 -12.73 -3.59 0.58
N ILE A 34 -12.46 -3.10 1.78
CA ILE A 34 -11.15 -3.24 2.43
C ILE A 34 -11.34 -4.06 3.71
N ILE A 35 -10.53 -5.11 3.85
CA ILE A 35 -10.55 -6.02 5.00
C ILE A 35 -9.24 -5.87 5.77
N GLY A 36 -9.31 -5.75 7.07
CA GLY A 36 -8.13 -5.72 7.94
C GLY A 36 -7.80 -4.37 8.57
N LEU A 37 -8.64 -3.36 8.35
CA LEU A 37 -8.55 -2.06 9.03
C LEU A 37 -9.74 -1.87 9.96
N ALA A 38 -9.60 -0.94 10.93
CA ALA A 38 -10.74 -0.49 11.73
C ALA A 38 -11.75 0.27 10.83
N ASP A 39 -13.03 0.20 11.16
CA ASP A 39 -14.11 0.75 10.33
C ASP A 39 -13.90 2.19 9.90
N LYS A 40 -13.48 3.04 10.83
CA LYS A 40 -13.21 4.45 10.51
C LYS A 40 -12.07 4.60 9.50
N ALA A 41 -11.01 3.81 9.68
CA ALA A 41 -9.86 3.84 8.78
C ALA A 41 -10.22 3.32 7.38
N ILE A 42 -11.13 2.35 7.28
CA ILE A 42 -11.62 1.84 6.00
C ILE A 42 -12.27 2.96 5.19
N GLY A 43 -13.19 3.72 5.80
CA GLY A 43 -13.90 4.80 5.11
C GLY A 43 -12.96 5.88 4.60
N GLU A 44 -11.99 6.26 5.40
CA GLU A 44 -11.01 7.28 5.02
C GLU A 44 -10.09 6.78 3.90
N ALA A 45 -9.54 5.57 4.04
CA ALA A 45 -8.67 4.98 3.03
C ALA A 45 -9.40 4.80 1.69
N HIS A 46 -10.65 4.36 1.74
CA HIS A 46 -11.50 4.23 0.55
C HIS A 46 -11.58 5.53 -0.22
N GLN A 47 -11.86 6.64 0.46
CA GLN A 47 -11.98 7.95 -0.19
C GLN A 47 -10.64 8.43 -0.77
N ARG A 48 -9.56 8.32 0.00
CA ARG A 48 -8.25 8.77 -0.48
C ARG A 48 -7.79 7.97 -1.70
N VAL A 49 -7.87 6.65 -1.63
CA VAL A 49 -7.43 5.77 -2.72
C VAL A 49 -8.29 5.98 -3.97
N HIS A 50 -9.60 5.99 -3.82
CA HIS A 50 -10.52 6.17 -4.93
C HIS A 50 -10.26 7.50 -5.65
N ASN A 51 -10.21 8.60 -4.91
CA ASN A 51 -10.04 9.92 -5.49
C ASN A 51 -8.64 10.13 -6.07
N ALA A 52 -7.61 9.64 -5.39
CA ALA A 52 -6.24 9.74 -5.89
C ALA A 52 -6.08 8.99 -7.23
N CYS A 53 -6.62 7.79 -7.33
CA CYS A 53 -6.56 7.02 -8.57
C CYS A 53 -7.34 7.70 -9.69
N ALA A 54 -8.54 8.18 -9.42
CA ALA A 54 -9.35 8.88 -10.42
C ALA A 54 -8.64 10.15 -10.93
N ASN A 55 -8.06 10.93 -10.03
CA ASN A 55 -7.38 12.18 -10.38
C ASN A 55 -6.02 11.96 -11.03
N SER A 56 -5.49 10.75 -10.97
CA SER A 56 -4.23 10.37 -11.64
C SER A 56 -4.47 9.69 -12.99
N GLU A 57 -5.70 9.74 -13.50
CA GLU A 57 -6.11 9.07 -14.74
C GLU A 57 -5.93 7.56 -14.70
N LEU A 58 -6.00 6.99 -13.50
CA LEU A 58 -5.92 5.56 -13.23
C LEU A 58 -7.12 5.13 -12.36
N PRO A 59 -8.37 5.33 -12.84
CA PRO A 59 -9.53 5.04 -12.03
C PRO A 59 -9.57 3.56 -11.65
N LEU A 60 -10.10 3.29 -10.46
CA LEU A 60 -10.27 1.92 -9.99
C LEU A 60 -11.30 1.19 -10.87
N PRO A 61 -11.17 -0.15 -11.02
CA PRO A 61 -12.11 -0.93 -11.81
C PRO A 61 -13.55 -0.76 -11.32
N ARG A 62 -14.50 -0.73 -12.27
CA ARG A 62 -15.94 -0.65 -11.97
C ARG A 62 -16.52 -2.06 -11.80
N ARG A 63 -15.87 -2.86 -10.97
CA ARG A 63 -16.25 -4.23 -10.62
C ARG A 63 -16.06 -4.36 -9.12
N LYS A 64 -16.40 -5.52 -8.56
CA LYS A 64 -16.17 -5.73 -7.12
C LYS A 64 -14.67 -5.89 -6.86
N LEU A 65 -14.09 -4.93 -6.18
CA LEU A 65 -12.70 -4.91 -5.77
C LEU A 65 -12.62 -5.16 -4.27
N THR A 66 -11.93 -6.23 -3.87
CA THR A 66 -11.71 -6.56 -2.47
C THR A 66 -10.22 -6.50 -2.18
N VAL A 67 -9.83 -5.70 -1.19
CA VAL A 67 -8.44 -5.58 -0.76
C VAL A 67 -8.33 -6.16 0.65
N ASN A 68 -7.45 -7.13 0.82
CA ASN A 68 -7.22 -7.79 2.11
C ASN A 68 -5.83 -7.45 2.63
N LEU A 69 -5.77 -7.05 3.89
CA LEU A 69 -4.52 -6.71 4.58
C LEU A 69 -4.22 -7.80 5.59
N SER A 70 -3.19 -8.60 5.33
CA SER A 70 -2.82 -9.77 6.16
C SER A 70 -1.57 -9.51 6.98
N PRO A 71 -1.46 -10.01 8.20
CA PRO A 71 -2.44 -10.88 8.89
C PRO A 71 -3.60 -10.10 9.51
N ALA A 72 -4.78 -10.69 9.51
CA ALA A 72 -5.98 -10.06 10.04
C ALA A 72 -5.91 -9.79 11.54
N SER A 73 -5.16 -10.62 12.29
CA SER A 73 -5.01 -10.49 13.73
C SER A 73 -4.14 -9.32 14.18
N LEU A 74 -3.32 -8.77 13.27
CA LEU A 74 -2.45 -7.65 13.59
C LEU A 74 -3.22 -6.34 13.45
N PRO A 75 -3.33 -5.53 14.51
CA PRO A 75 -3.98 -4.23 14.42
C PRO A 75 -3.29 -3.34 13.39
N LYS A 76 -4.06 -2.76 12.49
CA LYS A 76 -3.55 -1.87 11.45
C LYS A 76 -4.33 -0.57 11.49
N GLN A 77 -3.62 0.53 11.47
CA GLN A 77 -4.21 1.86 11.46
C GLN A 77 -3.28 2.85 10.77
N GLY A 78 -3.81 4.01 10.46
CA GLY A 78 -3.04 5.07 9.84
C GLY A 78 -3.12 5.04 8.32
N SER A 79 -2.67 6.13 7.74
CA SER A 79 -2.77 6.38 6.32
C SER A 79 -1.59 5.87 5.51
N ALA A 80 -0.54 5.38 6.17
CA ALA A 80 0.67 4.92 5.49
C ALA A 80 0.47 3.68 4.61
N LEU A 81 -0.69 3.03 4.71
CA LEU A 81 -1.07 1.87 3.90
C LEU A 81 -1.71 2.24 2.56
N ASP A 82 -2.07 3.51 2.37
CA ASP A 82 -2.81 3.96 1.19
C ASP A 82 -2.17 3.58 -0.15
N VAL A 83 -0.86 3.81 -0.28
CA VAL A 83 -0.16 3.56 -1.54
C VAL A 83 -0.16 2.08 -1.88
N ALA A 84 0.09 1.21 -0.90
CA ALA A 84 0.08 -0.23 -1.11
C ALA A 84 -1.31 -0.72 -1.54
N ILE A 85 -2.37 -0.19 -0.92
CA ILE A 85 -3.74 -0.52 -1.28
C ILE A 85 -4.02 -0.12 -2.75
N ALA A 86 -3.63 1.10 -3.13
CA ALA A 86 -3.82 1.59 -4.49
C ALA A 86 -3.07 0.74 -5.51
N ILE A 87 -1.81 0.42 -5.25
CA ILE A 87 -0.98 -0.38 -6.17
C ILE A 87 -1.54 -1.79 -6.31
N ALA A 88 -1.91 -2.46 -5.22
CA ALA A 88 -2.51 -3.80 -5.30
C ALA A 88 -3.82 -3.77 -6.11
N ALA A 89 -4.65 -2.75 -5.89
CA ALA A 89 -5.89 -2.57 -6.62
C ALA A 89 -5.65 -2.36 -8.12
N LEU A 90 -4.71 -1.49 -8.49
CA LEU A 90 -4.36 -1.24 -9.88
C LEU A 90 -3.73 -2.46 -10.55
N ALA A 91 -3.00 -3.28 -9.80
CA ALA A 91 -2.37 -4.50 -10.32
C ALA A 91 -3.38 -5.56 -10.74
N THR A 92 -4.63 -5.46 -10.30
CA THR A 92 -5.70 -6.38 -10.74
C THR A 92 -6.09 -6.18 -12.19
N GLU A 93 -5.87 -4.99 -12.73
CA GLU A 93 -6.33 -4.61 -14.08
C GLU A 93 -5.17 -4.20 -15.00
N HIS A 94 -4.09 -3.65 -14.43
CA HIS A 94 -2.94 -3.21 -15.20
C HIS A 94 -1.82 -4.24 -15.15
N ALA A 95 -1.03 -4.31 -16.24
CA ALA A 95 0.08 -5.24 -16.36
C ALA A 95 1.31 -4.73 -15.58
N LEU A 96 1.31 -4.89 -14.27
CA LEU A 96 2.44 -4.57 -13.43
C LEU A 96 3.32 -5.81 -13.23
N ASP A 97 4.62 -5.59 -13.06
CA ASP A 97 5.58 -6.68 -12.85
C ASP A 97 5.37 -7.30 -11.46
N ARG A 98 4.81 -8.52 -11.45
CA ARG A 98 4.52 -9.24 -10.20
C ARG A 98 5.78 -9.55 -9.40
N ASP A 99 6.89 -9.86 -10.06
CA ASP A 99 8.14 -10.17 -9.36
C ASP A 99 8.69 -8.93 -8.68
N SER A 100 8.58 -7.78 -9.33
CA SER A 100 8.97 -6.50 -8.73
C SER A 100 8.08 -6.16 -7.53
N LEU A 101 6.76 -6.32 -7.66
CA LEU A 101 5.84 -6.04 -6.56
C LEU A 101 6.07 -6.96 -5.36
N ALA A 102 6.46 -8.21 -5.60
CA ALA A 102 6.76 -9.16 -4.53
C ALA A 102 8.00 -8.77 -3.71
N GLN A 103 8.82 -7.86 -4.23
CA GLN A 103 10.03 -7.38 -3.57
C GLN A 103 9.92 -5.95 -3.07
N THR A 104 8.76 -5.34 -3.20
CA THR A 104 8.56 -3.91 -2.95
C THR A 104 7.60 -3.67 -1.80
N ALA A 105 8.01 -2.83 -0.84
CA ALA A 105 7.12 -2.27 0.16
C ALA A 105 6.73 -0.86 -0.27
N HIS A 106 5.44 -0.54 -0.20
CA HIS A 106 4.92 0.78 -0.52
C HIS A 106 4.51 1.47 0.76
N ILE A 107 5.04 2.64 1.01
CA ILE A 107 4.82 3.40 2.24
C ILE A 107 4.40 4.81 1.88
N GLY A 108 3.26 5.25 2.35
CA GLY A 108 2.84 6.63 2.11
C GLY A 108 1.35 6.82 2.20
N GLU A 109 0.96 8.04 2.52
CA GLU A 109 -0.42 8.49 2.48
C GLU A 109 -0.70 9.12 1.11
N LEU A 110 -1.87 8.83 0.55
CA LEU A 110 -2.28 9.45 -0.70
C LEU A 110 -3.05 10.74 -0.44
N GLY A 111 -2.62 11.82 -1.10
CA GLY A 111 -3.45 12.99 -1.24
C GLY A 111 -4.53 12.72 -2.29
N LEU A 112 -5.62 13.46 -2.25
CA LEU A 112 -6.71 13.32 -3.22
C LEU A 112 -6.26 13.60 -4.66
N ASP A 113 -5.17 14.35 -4.81
CA ASP A 113 -4.55 14.68 -6.10
C ASP A 113 -3.63 13.58 -6.65
N GLY A 114 -3.46 12.49 -5.91
CA GLY A 114 -2.59 11.38 -6.29
C GLY A 114 -1.15 11.48 -5.81
N ARG A 115 -0.78 12.56 -5.15
CA ARG A 115 0.58 12.72 -4.61
C ARG A 115 0.74 11.91 -3.34
N LEU A 116 1.94 11.36 -3.13
CA LEU A 116 2.30 10.71 -1.89
C LEU A 116 2.65 11.76 -0.84
N ARG A 117 1.89 11.79 0.24
CA ARG A 117 2.13 12.69 1.36
C ARG A 117 3.16 12.11 2.31
N PRO A 118 4.02 12.94 2.90
CA PRO A 118 4.98 12.48 3.91
C PRO A 118 4.28 11.80 5.08
N VAL A 119 4.91 10.76 5.61
CA VAL A 119 4.42 10.05 6.79
C VAL A 119 5.54 9.93 7.81
N PRO A 120 5.23 9.86 9.12
CA PRO A 120 6.23 9.61 10.14
C PRO A 120 6.69 8.15 10.10
N GLY A 121 7.91 7.89 10.56
CA GLY A 121 8.39 6.53 10.75
C GLY A 121 8.85 5.81 9.51
N VAL A 122 9.18 6.52 8.42
CA VAL A 122 9.65 5.86 7.19
C VAL A 122 10.96 5.12 7.43
N LEU A 123 11.92 5.70 8.17
CA LEU A 123 13.19 5.02 8.45
C LEU A 123 12.98 3.67 9.14
N PRO A 124 12.30 3.58 10.30
CA PRO A 124 12.06 2.27 10.93
C PRO A 124 11.20 1.33 10.07
N ALA A 125 10.30 1.86 9.26
CA ALA A 125 9.48 1.03 8.37
C ALA A 125 10.34 0.38 7.28
N VAL A 126 11.19 1.15 6.61
CA VAL A 126 12.08 0.62 5.57
C VAL A 126 13.10 -0.35 6.18
N ALA A 127 13.62 -0.04 7.37
CA ALA A 127 14.55 -0.93 8.08
C ALA A 127 13.88 -2.28 8.41
N ALA A 128 12.62 -2.26 8.86
CA ALA A 128 11.87 -3.49 9.13
C ALA A 128 11.67 -4.31 7.86
N ALA A 129 11.30 -3.67 6.77
CA ALA A 129 11.12 -4.32 5.47
C ALA A 129 12.43 -4.98 5.01
N ALA A 130 13.55 -4.26 5.14
CA ALA A 130 14.87 -4.78 4.77
C ALA A 130 15.23 -6.04 5.57
N ARG A 131 14.97 -6.05 6.88
CA ARG A 131 15.22 -7.24 7.73
C ARG A 131 14.40 -8.45 7.30
N MET A 132 13.27 -8.23 6.65
CA MET A 132 12.40 -9.31 6.16
C MET A 132 12.63 -9.65 4.70
N GLY A 133 13.71 -9.15 4.11
CA GLY A 133 14.13 -9.52 2.75
C GLY A 133 13.57 -8.64 1.64
N ILE A 134 12.88 -7.57 1.95
CA ILE A 134 12.38 -6.62 0.94
C ILE A 134 13.56 -5.84 0.35
N ARG A 135 13.60 -5.73 -0.97
CA ARG A 135 14.71 -5.11 -1.70
C ARG A 135 14.41 -3.71 -2.22
N LYS A 136 13.14 -3.35 -2.32
CA LYS A 136 12.71 -2.06 -2.87
C LYS A 136 11.70 -1.41 -1.95
N ALA A 137 11.73 -0.09 -1.86
CA ALA A 137 10.74 0.67 -1.11
C ALA A 137 10.30 1.89 -1.90
N VAL A 138 8.98 2.04 -2.06
CA VAL A 138 8.36 3.24 -2.59
C VAL A 138 7.97 4.09 -1.39
N VAL A 139 8.49 5.32 -1.35
CA VAL A 139 8.28 6.24 -0.22
C VAL A 139 7.89 7.63 -0.75
N PRO A 140 7.28 8.47 0.08
CA PRO A 140 7.05 9.87 -0.31
C PRO A 140 8.36 10.58 -0.59
N PHE A 141 8.35 11.45 -1.58
CA PHE A 141 9.56 12.19 -1.99
C PHE A 141 10.24 12.90 -0.79
N ALA A 142 9.44 13.48 0.10
CA ALA A 142 9.97 14.18 1.28
C ALA A 142 10.67 13.24 2.28
N ASN A 143 10.40 11.95 2.22
CA ASN A 143 11.00 10.96 3.13
C ASN A 143 12.16 10.19 2.48
N ARG A 144 12.53 10.52 1.25
CA ARG A 144 13.51 9.71 0.48
C ARG A 144 14.91 9.68 1.13
N GLU A 145 15.33 10.77 1.74
CA GLU A 145 16.66 10.85 2.33
C GLU A 145 16.78 9.94 3.54
N GLU A 146 15.77 9.94 4.42
CA GLU A 146 15.79 9.03 5.57
C GLU A 146 15.69 7.56 5.14
N ALA A 147 14.88 7.27 4.14
CA ALA A 147 14.74 5.91 3.61
C ALA A 147 16.07 5.41 3.03
N ALA A 148 16.81 6.29 2.36
CA ALA A 148 18.09 5.94 1.73
C ALA A 148 19.20 5.59 2.74
N LEU A 149 19.01 5.88 4.03
CA LEU A 149 19.96 5.47 5.06
C LEU A 149 19.95 3.96 5.31
N VAL A 150 18.91 3.25 4.87
CA VAL A 150 18.82 1.80 5.04
C VAL A 150 19.60 1.11 3.91
N GLU A 151 20.63 0.35 4.29
CA GLU A 151 21.44 -0.38 3.32
C GLU A 151 20.68 -1.57 2.73
N GLY A 152 20.93 -1.86 1.46
CA GLY A 152 20.38 -3.04 0.78
C GLY A 152 18.96 -2.85 0.25
N VAL A 153 18.42 -1.65 0.32
CA VAL A 153 17.09 -1.33 -0.21
C VAL A 153 17.22 -0.22 -1.25
N GLU A 154 16.65 -0.46 -2.42
CA GLU A 154 16.52 0.57 -3.45
C GLU A 154 15.29 1.44 -3.13
N VAL A 155 15.50 2.72 -2.98
CA VAL A 155 14.43 3.68 -2.70
C VAL A 155 13.92 4.27 -4.00
N LEU A 156 12.61 4.20 -4.20
CA LEU A 156 11.93 4.63 -5.43
C LEU A 156 11.03 5.83 -5.19
#